data_909250f8e07939019a2b73a04028cd80
#
_entry.id   909250f8e07939019a2b73a04028cd80
#
_cell.length_a   1.000
_cell.length_b   1.000
_cell.length_c   1.000
_cell.angle_alpha   90.00
_cell.angle_beta   90.00
_cell.angle_gamma   90.00
#
_symmetry.space_group_name_H-M   'P 1'
#
loop_
_entity.id
_entity.type
_entity.pdbx_description
1 polymer ?
#
loop_
_entity_poly.entity_id
_entity_poly.type
_entity_poly.pdbx_seq_one_letter_code
_entity_poly.pdbx_strand_id
1 'polypeptide(L)' 'MERLYGEDDRERGLPATVAWLCEEIGELAQAVRKGSPDEQLHELGDVLAWLSSLANQLGLSLDEAVGRYVTDPP' A
#
# COMPACT_ATOMS: atom_id res chain seq x y z
N MET A 1 24.21 12.58 4.79
CA MET A 1 24.33 11.16 4.44
C MET A 1 22.97 10.51 4.35
N GLU A 2 22.25 10.56 5.44
CA GLU A 2 20.93 9.96 5.46
C GLU A 2 20.02 10.53 4.39
N ARG A 3 20.08 11.83 4.19
CA ARG A 3 19.23 12.46 3.20
C ARG A 3 19.53 11.96 1.78
N LEU A 4 20.80 11.82 1.45
CA LEU A 4 21.18 11.31 0.12
C LEU A 4 20.71 9.88 -0.07
N TYR A 5 20.98 9.04 0.91
CA TYR A 5 20.59 7.65 0.82
C TYR A 5 19.08 7.48 0.87
N GLY A 6 18.42 8.30 1.69
CA GLY A 6 16.98 8.24 1.79
C GLY A 6 16.29 8.58 0.48
N GLU A 7 16.78 9.59 -0.22
CA GLU A 7 16.21 9.97 -1.51
C GLU A 7 16.43 8.90 -2.56
N ASP A 8 17.66 8.36 -2.62
CA ASP A 8 17.97 7.28 -3.56
C ASP A 8 17.10 6.06 -3.29
N ASP A 9 16.98 5.70 -2.02
CA ASP A 9 16.17 4.56 -1.63
C ASP A 9 14.71 4.78 -2.01
N ARG A 10 14.22 6.00 -1.81
CA ARG A 10 12.84 6.32 -2.16
C ARG A 10 12.62 6.16 -3.66
N GLU A 11 13.52 6.75 -4.47
CA GLU A 11 13.38 6.67 -5.91
C GLU A 11 13.45 5.24 -6.43
N ARG A 12 14.38 4.45 -5.89
CA ARG A 12 14.51 3.05 -6.29
C ARG A 12 13.40 2.20 -5.69
N GLY A 13 12.97 2.54 -4.46
CA GLY A 13 11.97 1.78 -3.76
C GLY A 13 10.56 1.98 -4.26
N LEU A 14 10.24 3.17 -4.78
CA LEU A 14 8.87 3.47 -5.20
C LEU A 14 8.35 2.52 -6.28
N PRO A 15 9.08 2.31 -7.39
CA PRO A 15 8.56 1.38 -8.40
C PRO A 15 8.41 -0.04 -7.86
N ALA A 16 9.34 -0.49 -7.01
CA ALA A 16 9.24 -1.82 -6.43
C ALA A 16 8.05 -1.92 -5.49
N THR A 17 7.83 -0.90 -4.68
CA THR A 17 6.71 -0.89 -3.74
C THR A 17 5.38 -0.90 -4.50
N VAL A 18 5.28 -0.14 -5.59
CA VAL A 18 4.07 -0.14 -6.42
C VAL A 18 3.85 -1.51 -7.02
N ALA A 19 4.90 -2.15 -7.52
CA ALA A 19 4.79 -3.50 -8.10
C ALA A 19 4.31 -4.51 -7.06
N TRP A 20 4.88 -4.47 -5.86
CA TRP A 20 4.46 -5.36 -4.78
C TRP A 20 3.02 -5.10 -4.37
N LEU A 21 2.63 -3.83 -4.28
CA LEU A 21 1.24 -3.48 -3.96
C LEU A 21 0.29 -4.05 -4.99
N CYS A 22 0.61 -3.91 -6.27
CA CYS A 22 -0.23 -4.45 -7.33
C CYS A 22 -0.35 -5.97 -7.24
N GLU A 23 0.75 -6.65 -6.91
CA GLU A 23 0.74 -8.10 -6.73
C GLU A 23 -0.17 -8.50 -5.58
N GLU A 24 -0.09 -7.79 -4.45
CA GLU A 24 -0.93 -8.08 -3.30
C GLU A 24 -2.41 -7.83 -3.59
N ILE A 25 -2.71 -6.79 -4.38
CA ILE A 25 -4.09 -6.53 -4.80
C ILE A 25 -4.60 -7.70 -5.64
N GLY A 26 -3.75 -8.25 -6.49
CA GLY A 26 -4.10 -9.43 -7.27
C GLY A 26 -4.39 -10.64 -6.39
N GLU A 27 -3.59 -10.84 -5.34
CA GLU A 27 -3.81 -11.94 -4.41
C GLU A 27 -5.10 -11.74 -3.61
N LEU A 28 -5.39 -10.50 -3.24
CA LEU A 28 -6.66 -10.20 -2.58
C LEU A 28 -7.84 -10.52 -3.50
N ALA A 29 -7.74 -10.13 -4.75
CA ALA A 29 -8.80 -10.43 -5.73
C ALA A 29 -9.03 -11.93 -5.86
N GLN A 30 -7.95 -12.71 -5.86
CA GLN A 30 -8.04 -14.16 -5.92
C GLN A 30 -8.72 -14.71 -4.69
N ALA A 31 -8.36 -14.20 -3.51
CA ALA A 31 -8.97 -14.64 -2.26
C ALA A 31 -10.45 -14.32 -2.20
N VAL A 32 -10.86 -13.20 -2.76
CA VAL A 32 -12.28 -12.84 -2.84
C VAL A 32 -13.04 -13.82 -3.74
N ARG A 33 -12.41 -14.23 -4.83
CA ARG A 33 -13.06 -15.12 -5.79
C ARG A 33 -13.15 -16.56 -5.30
N LYS A 34 -12.11 -17.06 -4.62
CA LYS A 34 -12.06 -18.49 -4.30
C LYS A 34 -11.38 -18.83 -2.99
N GLY A 35 -11.10 -17.85 -2.16
CA GLY A 35 -10.45 -18.08 -0.88
C GLY A 35 -11.45 -18.11 0.28
N SER A 36 -10.93 -18.43 1.46
CA SER A 36 -11.71 -18.43 2.69
C SER A 36 -11.74 -17.00 3.28
N PRO A 37 -12.65 -16.74 4.25
CA PRO A 37 -12.63 -15.46 4.95
C PRO A 37 -11.29 -15.16 5.62
N ASP A 38 -10.60 -16.16 6.16
CA ASP A 38 -9.30 -15.97 6.77
C ASP A 38 -8.26 -15.54 5.73
N GLU A 39 -8.29 -16.17 4.57
CA GLU A 39 -7.39 -15.78 3.49
C GLU A 39 -7.68 -14.37 3.00
N GLN A 40 -8.95 -14.00 2.89
CA GLN A 40 -9.36 -12.67 2.49
C GLN A 40 -8.85 -11.63 3.49
N LEU A 41 -8.98 -11.91 4.77
CA LEU A 41 -8.51 -11.01 5.81
C LEU A 41 -6.99 -10.85 5.75
N HIS A 42 -6.28 -11.95 5.53
CA HIS A 42 -4.83 -11.94 5.43
C HIS A 42 -4.37 -11.08 4.24
N GLU A 43 -4.98 -11.29 3.08
CA GLU A 43 -4.58 -10.55 1.89
C GLU A 43 -4.96 -9.07 1.98
N LEU A 44 -6.10 -8.77 2.61
CA LEU A 44 -6.47 -7.38 2.85
C LEU A 44 -5.42 -6.69 3.73
N GLY A 45 -4.96 -7.39 4.77
CA GLY A 45 -3.90 -6.86 5.63
C GLY A 45 -2.62 -6.61 4.88
N ASP A 46 -2.24 -7.52 3.99
CA ASP A 46 -1.04 -7.36 3.18
C ASP A 46 -1.14 -6.13 2.26
N VAL A 47 -2.30 -5.94 1.64
CA VAL A 47 -2.52 -4.76 0.80
C VAL A 47 -2.37 -3.48 1.63
N LEU A 48 -2.98 -3.45 2.82
CA LEU A 48 -2.88 -2.28 3.69
C LEU A 48 -1.44 -2.02 4.13
N ALA A 49 -0.68 -3.08 4.41
CA ALA A 49 0.71 -2.93 4.83
C ALA A 49 1.56 -2.33 3.70
N TRP A 50 1.40 -2.82 2.48
CA TRP A 50 2.13 -2.27 1.35
C TRP A 50 1.70 -0.86 1.01
N LEU A 51 0.40 -0.57 1.17
CA LEU A 51 -0.10 0.78 0.97
C LEU A 51 0.49 1.74 2.01
N SER A 52 0.60 1.30 3.26
CA SER A 52 1.24 2.09 4.31
C SER A 52 2.70 2.36 3.98
N SER A 53 3.41 1.35 3.48
CA SER A 53 4.80 1.50 3.08
C SER A 53 4.94 2.54 1.97
N LEU A 54 4.06 2.48 0.98
CA LEU A 54 4.06 3.45 -0.11
C LEU A 54 3.80 4.86 0.40
N ALA A 55 2.81 5.01 1.28
CA ALA A 55 2.50 6.31 1.86
C ALA A 55 3.71 6.88 2.59
N ASN A 56 4.39 6.04 3.38
CA ASN A 56 5.60 6.46 4.08
C ASN A 56 6.68 6.93 3.11
N GLN A 57 6.89 6.19 2.03
CA GLN A 57 7.89 6.56 1.04
C GLN A 57 7.57 7.88 0.35
N LEU A 58 6.28 8.17 0.20
CA LEU A 58 5.82 9.42 -0.41
C LEU A 58 5.74 10.58 0.59
N GLY A 59 5.95 10.29 1.88
CA GLY A 59 5.79 11.30 2.92
C GLY A 59 4.35 11.70 3.16
N LEU A 60 3.41 10.80 2.89
CA LEU A 60 1.98 11.06 3.03
C LEU A 60 1.38 10.26 4.16
N SER A 61 0.24 10.73 4.67
CA SER A 61 -0.49 10.08 5.75
C SER A 61 -1.72 9.39 5.21
N LEU A 62 -1.88 8.10 5.53
CA LEU A 62 -3.09 7.37 5.17
C LEU A 62 -4.30 7.92 5.89
N ASP A 63 -4.13 8.33 7.15
CA ASP A 63 -5.22 8.94 7.91
C ASP A 63 -5.74 10.20 7.22
N GLU A 64 -4.83 11.02 6.74
CA GLU A 64 -5.19 12.24 6.05
C GLU A 64 -5.91 11.92 4.73
N ALA A 65 -5.42 10.93 4.01
CA ALA A 65 -6.05 10.52 2.75
C ALA A 65 -7.47 10.02 2.98
N VAL A 66 -7.67 9.19 4.02
CA VAL A 66 -8.99 8.69 4.37
C VAL A 66 -9.89 9.83 4.80
N GLY A 67 -9.34 10.77 5.58
CA GLY A 67 -10.10 11.94 6.02
C GLY A 67 -10.63 12.76 4.86
N ARG A 68 -9.83 12.94 3.82
CA ARG A 68 -10.28 13.66 2.64
C ARG A 68 -11.43 12.96 1.93
N TYR A 69 -11.35 11.63 1.88
CA TYR A 69 -12.41 10.85 1.24
C TYR A 69 -13.73 11.00 2.01
N VAL A 70 -13.65 11.04 3.33
CA VAL A 70 -14.84 11.17 4.16
C VAL A 70 -15.46 12.57 4.05
N THR A 71 -14.62 13.61 4.01
CA THR A 71 -15.12 14.99 3.97
C THR A 71 -15.50 15.45 2.57
N ASP A 72 -14.87 14.88 1.54
CA ASP A 72 -15.12 15.28 0.15
C ASP A 72 -15.06 14.04 -0.74
N PRO A 73 -16.06 13.16 -0.63
CA PRO A 73 -16.07 11.91 -1.41
C PRO A 73 -16.25 12.20 -2.89
N PRO A 74 -15.71 11.33 -3.74
CA PRO A 74 -15.84 11.49 -5.19
C PRO A 74 -17.23 11.30 -5.71
#